data_de215e94bce3bb94efe13192a443423f
#
_entry.id   de215e94bce3bb94efe13192a443423f
#
_cell.length_a   1.000
_cell.length_b   1.000
_cell.length_c   1.000
_cell.angle_alpha   90.00
_cell.angle_beta   90.00
_cell.angle_gamma   90.00
#
_symmetry.space_group_name_H-M   'P 1'
#
loop_
_entity.id
_entity.type
_entity.pdbx_description
1 polymer ?
#
loop_
_entity_poly.entity_id
_entity_poly.type
_entity_poly.pdbx_seq_one_letter_code
_entity_poly.pdbx_strand_id
1 'polypeptide(L)'
;MKFKIWFIVWLGIALTGCKKNIFKPKVVKDDNSVLSAIGNRKSVDGVFTWFKNAYEFRDSTLYGKLLHPNFRFTYYDFANNTQISWDRGEEMRIQHRLFQSVKNISLTWNNYIQLDTTATSAEVVRSFNLLLEIDAYTTYRGTGRVIFTLTRNQADEEWLLLHWFDDSDF
;
A
#
# COMPACT_ATOMS: atom_id res chain seq x y z
N MET A 1 -69.94 53.62 -8.61
CA MET A 1 -70.36 52.96 -9.85
C MET A 1 -69.16 52.44 -10.61
N LYS A 2 -69.20 51.14 -11.00
CA LYS A 2 -68.30 50.36 -11.84
C LYS A 2 -67.10 49.74 -11.15
N PHE A 3 -67.32 48.48 -10.76
CA PHE A 3 -66.37 47.39 -10.50
C PHE A 3 -65.39 47.21 -11.67
N LYS A 4 -64.11 47.02 -11.36
CA LYS A 4 -63.19 46.25 -12.21
C LYS A 4 -62.48 45.18 -11.36
N ILE A 5 -62.92 43.96 -11.56
CA ILE A 5 -62.30 42.73 -11.11
C ILE A 5 -61.04 42.58 -11.90
N TRP A 6 -59.89 42.51 -11.23
CA TRP A 6 -58.67 42.15 -11.90
C TRP A 6 -58.19 40.76 -11.41
N PHE A 7 -58.11 39.91 -12.38
CA PHE A 7 -57.65 38.53 -12.32
C PHE A 7 -56.21 38.48 -11.81
N ILE A 8 -56.00 37.83 -10.66
CA ILE A 8 -54.70 37.44 -10.20
C ILE A 8 -54.41 36.08 -10.82
N VAL A 9 -53.56 36.05 -11.82
CA VAL A 9 -53.01 34.83 -12.40
C VAL A 9 -52.01 34.25 -11.42
N TRP A 10 -52.38 33.17 -10.84
CA TRP A 10 -51.50 32.34 -10.00
C TRP A 10 -50.47 31.63 -10.90
N LEU A 11 -49.26 32.17 -11.00
CA LEU A 11 -48.14 31.48 -11.65
C LEU A 11 -47.51 30.54 -10.63
N GLY A 12 -47.98 29.29 -10.62
CA GLY A 12 -47.39 28.21 -9.85
C GLY A 12 -46.03 27.80 -10.46
N ILE A 13 -44.95 28.33 -9.92
CA ILE A 13 -43.62 27.85 -10.23
C ILE A 13 -43.40 26.51 -9.50
N ALA A 14 -43.58 25.41 -10.20
CA ALA A 14 -43.18 24.08 -9.75
C ALA A 14 -41.64 24.03 -9.68
N LEU A 15 -41.09 24.29 -8.50
CA LEU A 15 -39.70 24.01 -8.18
C LEU A 15 -39.54 22.49 -8.05
N THR A 16 -39.39 21.79 -9.17
CA THR A 16 -38.86 20.42 -9.19
C THR A 16 -37.38 20.46 -8.82
N GLY A 17 -37.14 20.46 -7.52
CA GLY A 17 -35.78 20.37 -6.98
C GLY A 17 -35.09 19.08 -7.41
N CYS A 18 -34.27 19.17 -8.43
CA CYS A 18 -33.27 18.14 -8.72
C CYS A 18 -32.32 18.01 -7.52
N LYS A 19 -32.62 17.10 -6.60
CA LYS A 19 -31.66 16.65 -5.56
C LYS A 19 -30.60 15.76 -6.20
N LYS A 20 -29.80 16.31 -7.11
CA LYS A 20 -28.50 15.70 -7.41
C LYS A 20 -27.57 16.10 -6.27
N ASN A 21 -27.29 15.17 -5.38
CA ASN A 21 -26.22 15.30 -4.39
C ASN A 21 -24.87 15.34 -5.13
N ILE A 22 -24.44 16.54 -5.51
CA ILE A 22 -23.21 16.81 -6.25
C ILE A 22 -21.96 16.39 -5.45
N PHE A 23 -22.11 16.23 -4.13
CA PHE A 23 -21.04 15.83 -3.21
C PHE A 23 -21.21 14.38 -2.66
N LYS A 24 -22.06 13.57 -3.26
CA LYS A 24 -22.02 12.14 -2.92
C LYS A 24 -20.82 11.54 -3.62
N PRO A 25 -19.77 11.13 -2.89
CA PRO A 25 -18.69 10.37 -3.50
C PRO A 25 -19.34 9.13 -4.15
N LYS A 26 -19.00 8.91 -5.42
CA LYS A 26 -19.42 7.70 -6.12
C LYS A 26 -18.83 6.55 -5.31
N VAL A 27 -19.68 5.83 -4.59
CA VAL A 27 -19.26 4.55 -3.99
C VAL A 27 -18.94 3.65 -5.16
N VAL A 28 -17.66 3.49 -5.43
CA VAL A 28 -17.17 2.51 -6.40
C VAL A 28 -17.52 1.16 -5.79
N LYS A 29 -18.56 0.52 -6.27
CA LYS A 29 -19.01 -0.83 -5.85
C LYS A 29 -18.13 -1.93 -6.42
N ASP A 30 -16.93 -1.59 -6.87
CA ASP A 30 -16.03 -2.55 -7.48
C ASP A 30 -14.84 -2.76 -6.53
N ASP A 31 -14.97 -3.77 -5.65
CA ASP A 31 -13.88 -4.21 -4.77
C ASP A 31 -12.61 -4.51 -5.57
N ASN A 32 -12.74 -4.88 -6.84
CA ASN A 32 -11.62 -5.12 -7.74
C ASN A 32 -10.84 -3.86 -8.08
N SER A 33 -11.47 -2.69 -8.17
CA SER A 33 -10.78 -1.43 -8.48
C SER A 33 -9.94 -0.94 -7.30
N VAL A 34 -10.40 -1.12 -6.08
CA VAL A 34 -9.66 -0.79 -4.85
C VAL A 34 -8.51 -1.78 -4.66
N LEU A 35 -8.76 -3.07 -4.85
CA LEU A 35 -7.73 -4.11 -4.78
C LEU A 35 -6.66 -3.92 -5.86
N SER A 36 -7.02 -3.49 -7.07
CA SER A 36 -6.04 -3.20 -8.12
C SER A 36 -5.19 -1.98 -7.80
N ALA A 37 -5.75 -0.97 -7.14
CA ALA A 37 -5.01 0.23 -6.73
C ALA A 37 -4.06 -0.03 -5.56
N ILE A 38 -4.46 -0.88 -4.58
CA ILE A 38 -3.63 -1.23 -3.43
C ILE A 38 -2.62 -2.34 -3.78
N GLY A 39 -2.92 -3.19 -4.74
CA GLY A 39 -2.16 -4.36 -5.16
C GLY A 39 -2.92 -5.65 -4.89
N ASN A 40 -3.13 -6.43 -5.94
CA ASN A 40 -3.75 -7.75 -5.82
C ASN A 40 -2.68 -8.79 -5.49
N ARG A 41 -2.60 -9.22 -4.23
CA ARG A 41 -1.59 -10.17 -3.75
C ARG A 41 -1.72 -11.60 -4.29
N LYS A 42 -2.64 -11.87 -5.21
CA LYS A 42 -2.65 -13.13 -5.97
C LYS A 42 -1.56 -13.22 -7.02
N SER A 43 -0.93 -12.10 -7.35
CA SER A 43 0.26 -12.04 -8.21
C SER A 43 1.47 -11.52 -7.45
N VAL A 44 2.67 -11.87 -7.88
CA VAL A 44 3.93 -11.36 -7.30
C VAL A 44 4.01 -9.84 -7.47
N ASP A 45 3.68 -9.30 -8.66
CA ASP A 45 3.64 -7.85 -8.88
C ASP A 45 2.68 -7.14 -7.94
N GLY A 46 1.54 -7.77 -7.65
CA GLY A 46 0.56 -7.26 -6.70
C GLY A 46 1.10 -7.21 -5.27
N VAL A 47 1.96 -8.14 -4.85
CA VAL A 47 2.69 -8.11 -3.57
C VAL A 47 3.59 -6.88 -3.49
N PHE A 48 4.37 -6.61 -4.53
CA PHE A 48 5.25 -5.44 -4.57
C PHE A 48 4.48 -4.13 -4.61
N THR A 49 3.35 -4.09 -5.31
CA THR A 49 2.44 -2.93 -5.31
C THR A 49 1.85 -2.71 -3.91
N TRP A 50 1.40 -3.78 -3.26
CA TRP A 50 0.88 -3.72 -1.89
C TRP A 50 1.92 -3.23 -0.89
N PHE A 51 3.14 -3.78 -0.95
CA PHE A 51 4.27 -3.38 -0.11
C PHE A 51 4.56 -1.89 -0.29
N LYS A 52 4.71 -1.44 -1.55
CA LYS A 52 4.93 -0.02 -1.88
C LYS A 52 3.85 0.86 -1.26
N ASN A 53 2.58 0.52 -1.45
CA ASN A 53 1.46 1.30 -0.92
C ASN A 53 1.46 1.32 0.62
N ALA A 54 1.76 0.19 1.29
CA ALA A 54 1.88 0.14 2.74
C ALA A 54 2.96 1.10 3.26
N TYR A 55 4.09 1.21 2.56
CA TYR A 55 5.17 2.13 2.88
C TYR A 55 4.78 3.58 2.60
N GLU A 56 4.32 3.90 1.40
CA GLU A 56 4.00 5.28 0.99
C GLU A 56 2.83 5.87 1.78
N PHE A 57 1.84 5.06 2.15
CA PHE A 57 0.75 5.47 3.06
C PHE A 57 1.15 5.40 4.52
N ARG A 58 2.31 4.80 4.86
CA ARG A 58 2.77 4.56 6.22
C ARG A 58 1.73 3.81 7.05
N ASP A 59 1.11 2.81 6.43
CA ASP A 59 0.03 2.01 7.02
C ASP A 59 0.57 0.68 7.53
N SER A 60 0.81 0.61 8.85
CA SER A 60 1.28 -0.60 9.53
C SER A 60 0.26 -1.75 9.45
N THR A 61 -1.03 -1.45 9.35
CA THR A 61 -2.07 -2.47 9.22
C THR A 61 -2.00 -3.12 7.85
N LEU A 62 -1.85 -2.29 6.81
CA LEU A 62 -1.68 -2.75 5.44
C LEU A 62 -0.40 -3.58 5.31
N TYR A 63 0.70 -3.10 5.90
CA TYR A 63 1.98 -3.83 5.94
C TYR A 63 1.85 -5.18 6.65
N GLY A 64 1.24 -5.21 7.84
CA GLY A 64 1.06 -6.43 8.62
C GLY A 64 0.22 -7.52 7.94
N LYS A 65 -0.69 -7.15 7.04
CA LYS A 65 -1.46 -8.10 6.23
C LYS A 65 -0.61 -8.82 5.17
N LEU A 66 0.52 -8.24 4.81
CA LEU A 66 1.47 -8.86 3.89
C LEU A 66 2.30 -9.96 4.55
N LEU A 67 2.58 -9.82 5.85
CA LEU A 67 3.51 -10.69 6.55
C LEU A 67 2.87 -12.02 6.96
N HIS A 68 3.54 -13.12 6.62
CA HIS A 68 3.16 -14.45 7.11
C HIS A 68 3.27 -14.51 8.64
N PRO A 69 2.45 -15.34 9.37
CA PRO A 69 2.57 -15.49 10.82
C PRO A 69 3.99 -15.88 11.28
N ASN A 70 4.69 -16.71 10.51
CA ASN A 70 6.07 -17.13 10.77
C ASN A 70 7.09 -16.27 10.00
N PHE A 71 6.77 -15.01 9.73
CA PHE A 71 7.67 -14.10 9.02
C PHE A 71 9.00 -13.94 9.75
N ARG A 72 10.08 -13.85 8.98
CA ARG A 72 11.43 -13.52 9.44
C ARG A 72 12.05 -12.46 8.54
N PHE A 73 12.60 -11.43 9.18
CA PHE A 73 13.53 -10.49 8.55
C PHE A 73 14.96 -10.88 8.85
N THR A 74 15.86 -10.64 7.90
CA THR A 74 17.29 -10.92 8.06
C THR A 74 18.10 -9.91 7.26
N TYR A 75 19.23 -9.47 7.83
CA TYR A 75 20.24 -8.70 7.10
C TYR A 75 21.64 -9.09 7.60
N TYR A 76 22.65 -8.70 6.84
CA TYR A 76 24.03 -8.92 7.22
C TYR A 76 24.65 -7.63 7.75
N ASP A 77 25.11 -7.65 9.01
CA ASP A 77 25.86 -6.57 9.63
C ASP A 77 27.34 -6.72 9.28
N PHE A 78 27.79 -5.99 8.28
CA PHE A 78 29.18 -6.02 7.81
C PHE A 78 30.16 -5.47 8.83
N ALA A 79 29.76 -4.54 9.70
CA ALA A 79 30.63 -3.98 10.73
C ALA A 79 31.00 -5.01 11.80
N ASN A 80 30.05 -5.86 12.17
CA ASN A 80 30.23 -6.90 13.18
C ASN A 80 30.41 -8.30 12.57
N ASN A 81 30.41 -8.42 11.24
CA ASN A 81 30.54 -9.68 10.50
C ASN A 81 29.55 -10.75 10.99
N THR A 82 28.29 -10.37 11.18
CA THR A 82 27.26 -11.25 11.71
C THR A 82 25.93 -11.06 10.99
N GLN A 83 25.15 -12.14 10.97
CA GLN A 83 23.77 -12.08 10.46
C GLN A 83 22.82 -11.76 11.60
N ILE A 84 22.01 -10.75 11.41
CA ILE A 84 20.98 -10.33 12.35
C ILE A 84 19.61 -10.68 11.78
N SER A 85 18.74 -11.20 12.63
CA SER A 85 17.38 -11.51 12.22
C SER A 85 16.38 -11.31 13.35
N TRP A 86 15.12 -11.04 12.99
CA TRP A 86 14.01 -10.92 13.91
C TRP A 86 12.71 -11.47 13.33
N ASP A 87 11.75 -11.67 14.19
CA ASP A 87 10.43 -12.21 13.87
C ASP A 87 9.43 -11.12 13.44
N ARG A 88 8.21 -11.57 13.07
CA ARG A 88 7.10 -10.70 12.70
C ARG A 88 6.74 -9.66 13.77
N GLY A 89 6.82 -10.03 15.04
CA GLY A 89 6.47 -9.13 16.15
C GLY A 89 7.41 -7.95 16.26
N GLU A 90 8.72 -8.22 16.18
CA GLU A 90 9.74 -7.18 16.16
C GLU A 90 9.65 -6.35 14.89
N GLU A 91 9.48 -6.97 13.72
CA GLU A 91 9.31 -6.27 12.46
C GLU A 91 8.17 -5.26 12.51
N MET A 92 7.00 -5.66 13.01
CA MET A 92 5.85 -4.77 13.15
C MET A 92 6.14 -3.59 14.09
N ARG A 93 6.94 -3.79 15.16
CA ARG A 93 7.34 -2.69 16.07
C ARG A 93 8.30 -1.72 15.40
N ILE A 94 9.28 -2.23 14.67
CA ILE A 94 10.26 -1.43 13.92
C ILE A 94 9.53 -0.61 12.86
N GLN A 95 8.69 -1.26 12.06
CA GLN A 95 7.98 -0.63 10.97
C GLN A 95 6.99 0.43 11.45
N HIS A 96 6.28 0.15 12.54
CA HIS A 96 5.39 1.15 13.15
C HIS A 96 6.16 2.40 13.58
N ARG A 97 7.33 2.24 14.24
CA ARG A 97 8.18 3.37 14.64
C ARG A 97 8.70 4.15 13.43
N LEU A 98 9.15 3.47 12.38
CA LEU A 98 9.58 4.11 11.16
C LEU A 98 8.46 4.98 10.58
N PHE A 99 7.26 4.42 10.42
CA PHE A 99 6.11 5.13 9.86
C PHE A 99 5.66 6.34 10.67
N GLN A 100 5.88 6.33 11.98
CA GLN A 100 5.62 7.50 12.85
C GLN A 100 6.72 8.56 12.76
N SER A 101 7.96 8.16 12.48
CA SER A 101 9.12 9.08 12.49
C SER A 101 9.34 9.82 11.17
N VAL A 102 8.71 9.40 10.08
CA VAL A 102 8.90 9.99 8.75
C VAL A 102 7.67 10.76 8.28
N LYS A 103 7.88 11.86 7.58
CA LYS A 103 6.81 12.64 6.95
C LYS A 103 6.32 12.03 5.65
N ASN A 104 7.27 11.54 4.85
CA ASN A 104 6.98 10.96 3.55
C ASN A 104 7.93 9.83 3.24
N ILE A 105 7.42 8.82 2.54
CA ILE A 105 8.19 7.70 1.99
C ILE A 105 7.88 7.62 0.51
N SER A 106 8.90 7.54 -0.32
CA SER A 106 8.77 7.20 -1.74
C SER A 106 9.59 5.95 -2.03
N LEU A 107 8.94 4.90 -2.46
CA LEU A 107 9.54 3.62 -2.80
C LEU A 107 9.34 3.32 -4.29
N THR A 108 10.44 3.11 -4.99
CA THR A 108 10.42 2.72 -6.40
C THR A 108 11.04 1.34 -6.54
N TRP A 109 10.26 0.39 -7.02
CA TRP A 109 10.74 -0.91 -7.42
C TRP A 109 11.33 -0.85 -8.82
N ASN A 110 12.56 -1.33 -8.98
CA ASN A 110 13.20 -1.49 -10.28
C ASN A 110 12.80 -2.84 -10.93
N ASN A 111 13.48 -3.25 -11.97
CA ASN A 111 13.25 -4.54 -12.60
C ASN A 111 13.58 -5.71 -11.67
N TYR A 112 12.96 -6.85 -11.92
CA TYR A 112 13.34 -8.10 -11.29
C TYR A 112 14.76 -8.47 -11.70
N ILE A 113 15.58 -8.90 -10.72
CA ILE A 113 16.89 -9.51 -10.94
C ILE A 113 16.71 -11.02 -11.10
N GLN A 114 15.83 -11.60 -10.24
CA GLN A 114 15.46 -13.00 -10.28
C GLN A 114 13.99 -13.14 -9.87
N LEU A 115 13.31 -14.10 -10.49
CA LEU A 115 11.93 -14.46 -10.17
C LEU A 115 11.71 -15.94 -10.44
N ASP A 116 11.71 -16.73 -9.40
CA ASP A 116 11.41 -18.16 -9.45
C ASP A 116 10.08 -18.43 -8.73
N THR A 117 9.15 -19.04 -9.44
CA THR A 117 7.78 -19.23 -8.93
C THR A 117 7.30 -20.65 -9.15
N THR A 118 6.66 -21.20 -8.12
CA THR A 118 5.85 -22.41 -8.16
C THR A 118 4.38 -22.08 -7.87
N ALA A 119 3.54 -23.08 -7.73
CA ALA A 119 2.15 -22.87 -7.36
C ALA A 119 1.99 -22.23 -5.96
N THR A 120 2.91 -22.52 -5.03
CA THR A 120 2.76 -22.14 -3.60
C THR A 120 3.98 -21.43 -2.99
N SER A 121 5.06 -21.28 -3.75
CA SER A 121 6.27 -20.59 -3.29
C SER A 121 6.83 -19.72 -4.40
N ALA A 122 7.38 -18.57 -4.03
CA ALA A 122 8.14 -17.73 -4.96
C ALA A 122 9.39 -17.19 -4.25
N GLU A 123 10.52 -17.20 -4.96
CA GLU A 123 11.74 -16.51 -4.56
C GLU A 123 11.99 -15.36 -5.52
N VAL A 124 12.15 -14.17 -4.96
CA VAL A 124 12.19 -12.93 -5.75
C VAL A 124 13.35 -12.06 -5.30
N VAL A 125 14.23 -11.74 -6.23
CA VAL A 125 15.27 -10.72 -6.04
C VAL A 125 14.90 -9.47 -6.83
N ARG A 126 14.76 -8.35 -6.14
CA ARG A 126 14.38 -7.09 -6.78
C ARG A 126 15.13 -5.92 -6.16
N SER A 127 15.64 -5.01 -6.99
CA SER A 127 16.25 -3.80 -6.51
C SER A 127 15.21 -2.69 -6.32
N PHE A 128 15.57 -1.72 -5.47
CA PHE A 128 14.70 -0.59 -5.16
C PHE A 128 15.49 0.71 -4.99
N ASN A 129 14.76 1.82 -5.06
CA ASN A 129 15.18 3.13 -4.59
C ASN A 129 14.22 3.59 -3.52
N LEU A 130 14.74 4.03 -2.38
CA LEU A 130 13.99 4.50 -1.23
C LEU A 130 14.36 5.94 -0.91
N LEU A 131 13.34 6.77 -0.70
CA LEU A 131 13.47 8.12 -0.17
C LEU A 131 12.65 8.21 1.10
N LEU A 132 13.27 8.67 2.19
CA LEU A 132 12.63 8.95 3.47
C LEU A 132 12.79 10.44 3.79
N GLU A 133 11.69 11.16 3.91
CA GLU A 133 11.66 12.55 4.38
C GLU A 133 11.28 12.58 5.85
N ILE A 134 12.24 12.87 6.73
CA ILE A 134 12.02 12.94 8.17
C ILE A 134 11.37 14.27 8.55
N ASP A 135 11.96 15.37 8.07
CA ASP A 135 11.49 16.73 8.28
C ASP A 135 11.79 17.62 7.04
N ALA A 136 11.63 18.93 7.18
CA ALA A 136 11.86 19.88 6.07
C ALA A 136 13.33 19.96 5.61
N TYR A 137 14.27 19.45 6.41
CA TYR A 137 15.71 19.58 6.18
C TYR A 137 16.42 18.24 6.08
N THR A 138 15.78 17.16 6.53
CA THR A 138 16.40 15.84 6.65
C THR A 138 15.73 14.85 5.71
N THR A 139 16.50 14.37 4.73
CA THR A 139 16.07 13.38 3.75
C THR A 139 17.13 12.30 3.65
N TYR A 140 16.71 11.03 3.73
CA TYR A 140 17.58 9.88 3.46
C TYR A 140 17.22 9.27 2.10
N ARG A 141 18.26 8.87 1.37
CA ARG A 141 18.14 8.15 0.10
C ARG A 141 18.91 6.86 0.21
N GLY A 142 18.26 5.77 -0.12
CA GLY A 142 18.89 4.46 -0.13
C GLY A 142 18.57 3.71 -1.43
N THR A 143 19.46 2.85 -1.81
CA THR A 143 19.28 1.85 -2.87
C THR A 143 19.67 0.49 -2.32
N GLY A 144 19.10 -0.56 -2.88
CA GLY A 144 19.44 -1.89 -2.42
C GLY A 144 18.69 -2.97 -3.17
N ARG A 145 18.80 -4.18 -2.66
CA ARG A 145 18.06 -5.34 -3.14
C ARG A 145 17.31 -5.98 -1.98
N VAL A 146 16.13 -6.46 -2.27
CA VAL A 146 15.40 -7.36 -1.40
C VAL A 146 15.45 -8.76 -1.98
N ILE A 147 15.57 -9.75 -1.12
CA ILE A 147 15.35 -11.15 -1.46
C ILE A 147 14.12 -11.58 -0.66
N PHE A 148 13.00 -11.75 -1.35
CA PHE A 148 11.73 -12.14 -0.76
C PHE A 148 11.46 -13.61 -1.01
N THR A 149 11.13 -14.36 0.05
CA THR A 149 10.48 -15.64 -0.07
C THR A 149 8.99 -15.44 0.20
N LEU A 150 8.17 -15.68 -0.81
CA LEU A 150 6.72 -15.61 -0.72
C LEU A 150 6.13 -17.00 -0.60
N THR A 151 5.03 -17.13 0.12
CA THR A 151 4.31 -18.40 0.26
C THR A 151 2.81 -18.19 0.23
N ARG A 152 2.07 -19.24 -0.17
CA ARG A 152 0.61 -19.36 -0.07
C ARG A 152 0.25 -20.84 0.04
N ASN A 153 -0.91 -21.17 0.59
CA ASN A 153 -1.29 -22.59 0.74
C ASN A 153 -1.78 -23.19 -0.59
N GLN A 154 -2.50 -22.40 -1.42
CA GLN A 154 -3.05 -22.86 -2.70
C GLN A 154 -2.79 -21.83 -3.79
N ALA A 155 -2.80 -22.26 -5.04
CA ALA A 155 -2.44 -21.43 -6.21
C ALA A 155 -3.34 -20.21 -6.44
N ASP A 156 -4.56 -20.21 -5.94
CA ASP A 156 -5.55 -19.14 -6.05
C ASP A 156 -5.60 -18.21 -4.83
N GLU A 157 -4.84 -18.53 -3.76
CA GLU A 157 -4.73 -17.70 -2.57
C GLU A 157 -3.77 -16.53 -2.74
N GLU A 158 -3.83 -15.61 -1.80
CA GLU A 158 -2.92 -14.46 -1.74
C GLU A 158 -1.52 -14.89 -1.27
N TRP A 159 -0.51 -14.31 -1.87
CA TRP A 159 0.85 -14.45 -1.41
C TRP A 159 1.06 -13.71 -0.09
N LEU A 160 1.81 -14.35 0.81
CA LEU A 160 2.32 -13.77 2.05
C LEU A 160 3.84 -13.77 2.02
N LEU A 161 4.45 -12.73 2.57
CA LEU A 161 5.89 -12.62 2.73
C LEU A 161 6.33 -13.46 3.94
N LEU A 162 7.04 -14.54 3.67
CA LEU A 162 7.55 -15.45 4.68
C LEU A 162 8.94 -15.04 5.17
N HIS A 163 9.82 -14.64 4.25
CA HIS A 163 11.17 -14.20 4.58
C HIS A 163 11.55 -12.99 3.73
N TRP A 164 12.17 -12.02 4.38
CA TRP A 164 12.85 -10.90 3.75
C TRP A 164 14.31 -10.92 4.16
N PHE A 165 15.20 -11.18 3.21
CA PHE A 165 16.61 -10.88 3.38
C PHE A 165 16.90 -9.52 2.73
N ASP A 166 17.38 -8.58 3.55
CA ASP A 166 17.78 -7.26 3.11
C ASP A 166 19.25 -7.26 2.70
N ASP A 167 19.51 -6.92 1.45
CA ASP A 167 20.83 -6.81 0.85
C ASP A 167 21.00 -5.37 0.34
N SER A 168 20.81 -4.42 1.25
CA SER A 168 20.96 -3.00 0.99
C SER A 168 22.30 -2.46 1.54
N ASP A 169 22.72 -1.33 1.01
CA ASP A 169 24.01 -0.71 1.30
C ASP A 169 23.95 0.37 2.41
N PHE A 170 22.94 0.31 3.32
CA PHE A 170 22.78 1.31 4.39
C PHE A 170 22.49 0.74 5.76
#